data_72ff701cf5c20945b906fa22d951987a
#
_entry.id   72ff701cf5c20945b906fa22d951987a
#
_cell.length_a   1.000
_cell.length_b   1.000
_cell.length_c   1.000
_cell.angle_alpha   90.00
_cell.angle_beta   90.00
_cell.angle_gamma   90.00
#
_symmetry.space_group_name_H-M   'P 1'
#
loop_
_entity.id
_entity.type
_entity.pdbx_description
1 polymer ?
#
loop_
_entity_poly.entity_id
_entity_poly.type
_entity_poly.pdbx_seq_one_letter_code
_entity_poly.pdbx_strand_id
1 'polypeptide(L)'
;MSVTIQELSNATSSLKIARDLLKNAIASEPKNSELHKALRDAGIQRFEFCIELAWKTSIKLLGLETKAPNPAIRDMAQNNLISDTNLWFDFLLARNKTSHTYAEEVAKAVYVEVEKLIPELDKLIEKLQKLK
;
A
#
# COMPACT_ATOMS: atom_id res chain seq x y z
N MET A 1 13.75 -5.13 -14.36
CA MET A 1 14.15 -5.02 -12.95
C MET A 1 13.35 -6.01 -12.11
N SER A 2 14.00 -6.83 -11.32
CA SER A 2 13.29 -7.81 -10.54
C SER A 2 12.81 -7.21 -9.21
N VAL A 3 11.57 -7.48 -8.85
CA VAL A 3 11.02 -7.13 -7.55
C VAL A 3 11.25 -8.28 -6.59
N THR A 4 11.42 -8.00 -5.31
CA THR A 4 11.73 -9.00 -4.29
C THR A 4 10.86 -8.82 -3.04
N ILE A 5 10.78 -9.88 -2.24
CA ILE A 5 10.10 -9.80 -0.94
C ILE A 5 10.78 -8.74 -0.07
N GLN A 6 12.11 -8.65 -0.14
CA GLN A 6 12.85 -7.66 0.64
C GLN A 6 12.47 -6.24 0.24
N GLU A 7 12.31 -5.95 -1.04
CA GLU A 7 11.87 -4.63 -1.48
C GLU A 7 10.46 -4.32 -0.97
N LEU A 8 9.56 -5.30 -1.03
CA LEU A 8 8.20 -5.13 -0.50
C LEU A 8 8.24 -4.88 1.01
N SER A 9 9.06 -5.62 1.73
CA SER A 9 9.24 -5.45 3.18
C SER A 9 9.77 -4.05 3.50
N ASN A 10 10.76 -3.58 2.75
CA ASN A 10 11.33 -2.24 2.93
C ASN A 10 10.29 -1.16 2.65
N ALA A 11 9.51 -1.32 1.59
CA ALA A 11 8.46 -0.36 1.25
C ALA A 11 7.37 -0.33 2.33
N THR A 12 7.03 -1.48 2.89
CA THR A 12 6.05 -1.58 3.98
C THR A 12 6.56 -0.86 5.23
N SER A 13 7.83 -1.05 5.57
CA SER A 13 8.45 -0.34 6.70
C SER A 13 8.45 1.18 6.47
N SER A 14 8.74 1.61 5.24
CA SER A 14 8.72 3.02 4.86
C SER A 14 7.32 3.62 5.02
N LEU A 15 6.29 2.87 4.65
CA LEU A 15 4.90 3.31 4.82
C LEU A 15 4.54 3.46 6.31
N LYS A 16 4.97 2.51 7.14
CA LYS A 16 4.74 2.59 8.59
C LYS A 16 5.40 3.81 9.19
N ILE A 17 6.62 4.12 8.75
CA ILE A 17 7.34 5.32 9.21
C ILE A 17 6.56 6.58 8.84
N ALA A 18 6.08 6.68 7.61
CA ALA A 18 5.31 7.84 7.16
C ALA A 18 4.02 8.00 7.98
N ARG A 19 3.32 6.90 8.24
CA ARG A 19 2.12 6.91 9.09
C ARG A 19 2.43 7.44 10.49
N ASP A 20 3.49 6.94 11.10
CA ASP A 20 3.85 7.31 12.47
C ASP A 20 4.31 8.76 12.54
N LEU A 21 5.05 9.25 11.55
CA LEU A 21 5.47 10.65 11.49
C LEU A 21 4.26 11.59 11.42
N LEU A 22 3.27 11.25 10.60
CA LEU A 22 2.06 12.08 10.53
C LEU A 22 1.29 12.05 11.85
N LYS A 23 1.14 10.87 12.43
CA LYS A 23 0.43 10.72 13.70
C LYS A 23 1.09 11.56 14.80
N ASN A 24 2.43 11.50 14.88
CA ASN A 24 3.19 12.25 15.86
C ASN A 24 3.11 13.77 15.60
N ALA A 25 3.14 14.19 14.35
CA ALA A 25 3.03 15.60 13.98
C ALA A 25 1.65 16.18 14.36
N ILE A 26 0.59 15.41 14.13
CA ILE A 26 -0.76 15.82 14.52
C ILE A 26 -0.85 16.00 16.04
N ALA A 27 -0.22 15.11 16.80
CA ALA A 27 -0.24 15.16 18.27
C ALA A 27 0.63 16.29 18.82
N SER A 28 1.83 16.51 18.28
CA SER A 28 2.80 17.47 18.81
C SER A 28 2.66 18.88 18.22
N GLU A 29 2.17 18.99 17.00
CA GLU A 29 1.99 20.28 16.31
C GLU A 29 0.62 20.34 15.65
N PRO A 30 -0.47 20.32 16.45
CA PRO A 30 -1.83 20.18 15.92
C PRO A 30 -2.27 21.33 15.00
N LYS A 31 -1.60 22.50 15.07
CA LYS A 31 -1.95 23.65 14.23
C LYS A 31 -1.08 23.77 12.97
N ASN A 32 -0.08 22.89 12.81
CA ASN A 32 0.83 22.98 11.67
C ASN A 32 0.25 22.21 10.47
N SER A 33 -0.74 22.80 9.83
CA SER A 33 -1.44 22.16 8.71
C SER A 33 -0.54 21.88 7.51
N GLU A 34 0.47 22.72 7.28
CA GLU A 34 1.40 22.50 6.17
C GLU A 34 2.26 21.25 6.40
N LEU A 35 2.71 21.05 7.65
CA LEU A 35 3.47 19.85 8.00
C LEU A 35 2.59 18.60 7.85
N HIS A 36 1.35 18.65 8.36
CA HIS A 36 0.43 17.51 8.25
C HIS A 36 0.17 17.14 6.78
N LYS A 37 -0.02 18.14 5.93
CA LYS A 37 -0.26 17.94 4.51
C LYS A 37 0.94 17.30 3.83
N ALA A 38 2.14 17.80 4.10
CA ALA A 38 3.37 17.25 3.52
C ALA A 38 3.58 15.79 3.93
N LEU A 39 3.38 15.48 5.20
CA LEU A 39 3.54 14.11 5.70
C LEU A 39 2.46 13.17 5.17
N ARG A 40 1.23 13.67 5.03
CA ARG A 40 0.14 12.88 4.45
C ARG A 40 0.42 12.53 2.99
N ASP A 41 0.91 13.53 2.22
CA ASP A 41 1.24 13.30 0.81
C ASP A 41 2.37 12.28 0.67
N ALA A 42 3.38 12.35 1.55
CA ALA A 42 4.45 11.36 1.57
C ALA A 42 3.90 9.95 1.86
N GLY A 43 2.97 9.84 2.79
CA GLY A 43 2.32 8.56 3.10
C GLY A 43 1.54 8.00 1.91
N ILE A 44 0.83 8.86 1.19
CA ILE A 44 0.07 8.45 0.01
C ILE A 44 0.99 7.94 -1.09
N GLN A 45 2.12 8.60 -1.35
CA GLN A 45 3.09 8.13 -2.33
C GLN A 45 3.64 6.75 -1.97
N ARG A 46 3.95 6.53 -0.70
CA ARG A 46 4.45 5.24 -0.23
C ARG A 46 3.37 4.16 -0.29
N PHE A 47 2.12 4.53 -0.05
CA PHE A 47 0.96 3.66 -0.21
C PHE A 47 0.86 3.15 -1.66
N GLU A 48 0.94 4.07 -2.62
CA GLU A 48 0.90 3.73 -4.05
C GLU A 48 2.01 2.76 -4.41
N PHE A 49 3.22 3.02 -3.95
CA PHE A 49 4.38 2.17 -4.21
C PHE A 49 4.23 0.78 -3.60
N CYS A 50 3.69 0.70 -2.37
CA CYS A 50 3.46 -0.59 -1.71
C CYS A 50 2.47 -1.45 -2.49
N ILE A 51 1.40 -0.85 -3.01
CA ILE A 51 0.41 -1.59 -3.80
C ILE A 51 1.05 -2.15 -5.08
N GLU A 52 1.85 -1.34 -5.78
CA GLU A 52 2.55 -1.79 -6.97
C GLU A 52 3.49 -2.96 -6.67
N LEU A 53 4.30 -2.84 -5.63
CA LEU A 53 5.22 -3.92 -5.25
C LEU A 53 4.47 -5.16 -4.79
N ALA A 54 3.35 -4.98 -4.08
CA ALA A 54 2.59 -6.11 -3.54
C ALA A 54 2.12 -7.04 -4.66
N TRP A 55 1.46 -6.51 -5.69
CA TRP A 55 0.97 -7.38 -6.73
C TRP A 55 2.08 -7.86 -7.67
N LYS A 56 3.06 -7.02 -7.98
CA LYS A 56 4.17 -7.43 -8.85
C LYS A 56 5.02 -8.53 -8.23
N THR A 57 5.33 -8.40 -6.95
CA THR A 57 6.10 -9.43 -6.24
C THR A 57 5.32 -10.73 -6.17
N SER A 58 4.02 -10.66 -5.88
CA SER A 58 3.16 -11.84 -5.80
C SER A 58 3.10 -12.59 -7.12
N ILE A 59 2.87 -11.88 -8.22
CA ILE A 59 2.79 -12.49 -9.54
C ILE A 59 4.11 -13.14 -9.92
N LYS A 60 5.22 -12.47 -9.64
CA LYS A 60 6.56 -13.03 -9.93
C LYS A 60 6.80 -14.32 -9.16
N LEU A 61 6.51 -14.34 -7.87
CA LEU A 61 6.75 -15.52 -7.03
C LEU A 61 5.79 -16.67 -7.36
N LEU A 62 4.59 -16.36 -7.85
CA LEU A 62 3.66 -17.38 -8.33
C LEU A 62 4.05 -17.94 -9.71
N GLY A 63 5.03 -17.34 -10.37
CA GLY A 63 5.44 -17.76 -11.68
C GLY A 63 4.44 -17.43 -12.79
N LEU A 64 3.63 -16.41 -12.58
CA LEU A 64 2.61 -15.97 -13.53
C LEU A 64 3.11 -14.79 -14.36
N GLU A 65 2.40 -14.52 -15.46
CA GLU A 65 2.77 -13.42 -16.37
C GLU A 65 1.72 -12.31 -16.41
N THR A 66 0.90 -12.22 -15.38
CA THR A 66 -0.14 -11.21 -15.27
C THR A 66 0.49 -9.81 -15.28
N LYS A 67 -0.05 -8.91 -16.11
CA LYS A 67 0.56 -7.59 -16.32
C LYS A 67 -0.28 -6.41 -15.85
N ALA A 68 -1.38 -6.67 -15.17
CA ALA A 68 -2.26 -5.63 -14.68
C ALA A 68 -2.71 -5.92 -13.25
N PRO A 69 -2.97 -4.87 -12.45
CA PRO A 69 -3.28 -5.08 -11.04
C PRO A 69 -4.61 -5.80 -10.78
N ASN A 70 -5.66 -5.54 -11.53
CA ASN A 70 -6.95 -6.18 -11.27
C ASN A 70 -6.88 -7.71 -11.41
N PRO A 71 -6.42 -8.26 -12.54
CA PRO A 71 -6.27 -9.72 -12.62
C PRO A 71 -5.22 -10.26 -11.66
N ALA A 72 -4.20 -9.47 -11.32
CA ALA A 72 -3.19 -9.89 -10.33
C ALA A 72 -3.81 -10.13 -8.96
N ILE A 73 -4.70 -9.26 -8.52
CA ILE A 73 -5.39 -9.43 -7.24
C ILE A 73 -6.22 -10.72 -7.25
N ARG A 74 -6.89 -11.02 -8.34
CA ARG A 74 -7.64 -12.27 -8.47
C ARG A 74 -6.71 -13.49 -8.39
N ASP A 75 -5.55 -13.42 -9.04
CA ASP A 75 -4.55 -14.50 -8.98
C ASP A 75 -4.03 -14.67 -7.55
N MET A 76 -3.79 -13.57 -6.84
CA MET A 76 -3.34 -13.60 -5.45
C MET A 76 -4.38 -14.30 -4.56
N ALA A 77 -5.65 -13.98 -4.76
CA ALA A 77 -6.74 -14.59 -3.99
C ALA A 77 -6.87 -16.09 -4.31
N GLN A 78 -6.79 -16.46 -5.58
CA GLN A 78 -6.88 -17.86 -6.00
C GLN A 78 -5.75 -18.70 -5.44
N ASN A 79 -4.60 -18.09 -5.19
CA ASN A 79 -3.43 -18.77 -4.65
C ASN A 79 -3.29 -18.57 -3.13
N ASN A 80 -4.34 -18.11 -2.48
CA ASN A 80 -4.43 -17.94 -1.02
C ASN A 80 -3.41 -16.98 -0.43
N LEU A 81 -2.92 -16.03 -1.21
CA LEU A 81 -2.02 -14.99 -0.71
C LEU A 81 -2.79 -13.89 0.02
N ILE A 82 -4.03 -13.66 -0.38
CA ILE A 82 -4.91 -12.70 0.26
C ILE A 82 -6.27 -13.34 0.50
N SER A 83 -7.00 -12.89 1.51
CA SER A 83 -8.30 -13.45 1.86
C SER A 83 -9.46 -12.54 1.50
N ASP A 84 -9.25 -11.24 1.41
CA ASP A 84 -10.31 -10.26 1.14
C ASP A 84 -10.03 -9.52 -0.17
N THR A 85 -10.56 -10.08 -1.26
CA THR A 85 -10.38 -9.52 -2.60
C THR A 85 -10.98 -8.12 -2.70
N ASN A 86 -12.16 -7.91 -2.09
CA ASN A 86 -12.83 -6.61 -2.15
C ASN A 86 -12.01 -5.51 -1.48
N LEU A 87 -11.37 -5.83 -0.36
CA LEU A 87 -10.49 -4.89 0.33
C LEU A 87 -9.33 -4.46 -0.57
N TRP A 88 -8.72 -5.40 -1.28
CA TRP A 88 -7.61 -5.09 -2.18
C TRP A 88 -8.07 -4.30 -3.40
N PHE A 89 -9.27 -4.53 -3.90
CA PHE A 89 -9.84 -3.67 -4.95
C PHE A 89 -10.10 -2.26 -4.44
N ASP A 90 -10.50 -2.11 -3.18
CA ASP A 90 -10.64 -0.80 -2.56
C ASP A 90 -9.29 -0.06 -2.51
N PHE A 91 -8.20 -0.78 -2.22
CA PHE A 91 -6.86 -0.20 -2.26
C PHE A 91 -6.51 0.32 -3.66
N LEU A 92 -6.84 -0.43 -4.70
CA LEU A 92 -6.61 0.00 -6.08
C LEU A 92 -7.43 1.24 -6.44
N LEU A 93 -8.69 1.27 -6.01
CA LEU A 93 -9.54 2.45 -6.23
C LEU A 93 -8.98 3.68 -5.55
N ALA A 94 -8.51 3.53 -4.30
CA ALA A 94 -7.89 4.62 -3.56
C ALA A 94 -6.63 5.11 -4.27
N ARG A 95 -5.79 4.19 -4.75
CA ARG A 95 -4.58 4.54 -5.50
C ARG A 95 -4.92 5.36 -6.74
N ASN A 96 -5.95 4.94 -7.48
CA ASN A 96 -6.34 5.63 -8.71
C ASN A 96 -6.85 7.05 -8.45
N LYS A 97 -7.47 7.29 -7.29
CA LYS A 97 -7.94 8.63 -6.93
C LYS A 97 -6.81 9.61 -6.69
N THR A 98 -5.62 9.15 -6.39
CA THR A 98 -4.47 10.03 -6.10
C THR A 98 -3.70 10.43 -7.35
N SER A 99 -4.01 9.86 -8.51
CA SER A 99 -3.22 10.05 -9.72
C SER A 99 -3.30 11.46 -10.31
N HIS A 100 -4.30 12.25 -9.94
CA HIS A 100 -4.54 13.56 -10.53
C HIS A 100 -4.56 14.73 -9.57
N THR A 101 -4.88 14.53 -8.31
CA THR A 101 -5.01 15.62 -7.36
C THR A 101 -4.93 15.12 -5.92
N TYR A 102 -4.35 15.96 -5.08
CA TYR A 102 -4.33 15.72 -3.64
C TYR A 102 -5.29 16.69 -2.92
N ALA A 103 -6.49 16.90 -3.46
CA ALA A 103 -7.51 17.63 -2.74
C ALA A 103 -7.65 17.05 -1.33
N GLU A 104 -7.80 17.92 -0.33
CA GLU A 104 -7.74 17.49 1.06
C GLU A 104 -8.72 16.37 1.41
N GLU A 105 -9.95 16.46 0.89
CA GLU A 105 -10.96 15.44 1.15
C GLU A 105 -10.58 14.08 0.56
N VAL A 106 -10.02 14.09 -0.65
CA VAL A 106 -9.53 12.87 -1.31
C VAL A 106 -8.36 12.29 -0.53
N ALA A 107 -7.43 13.14 -0.12
CA ALA A 107 -6.26 12.69 0.64
C ALA A 107 -6.67 12.04 1.97
N LYS A 108 -7.64 12.61 2.67
CA LYS A 108 -8.14 12.03 3.92
C LYS A 108 -8.80 10.66 3.69
N ALA A 109 -9.60 10.55 2.63
CA ALA A 109 -10.26 9.29 2.29
C ALA A 109 -9.24 8.21 1.92
N VAL A 110 -8.23 8.56 1.15
CA VAL A 110 -7.15 7.64 0.79
C VAL A 110 -6.37 7.21 2.03
N TYR A 111 -6.15 8.13 2.97
CA TYR A 111 -5.37 7.81 4.16
C TYR A 111 -6.06 6.79 5.07
N VAL A 112 -7.38 6.70 5.04
CA VAL A 112 -8.11 5.63 5.71
C VAL A 112 -7.67 4.28 5.14
N GLU A 113 -7.48 4.21 3.81
CA GLU A 113 -7.03 2.97 3.16
C GLU A 113 -5.57 2.66 3.49
N VAL A 114 -4.72 3.68 3.72
CA VAL A 114 -3.34 3.47 4.17
C VAL A 114 -3.31 2.66 5.47
N GLU A 115 -4.15 3.04 6.43
CA GLU A 115 -4.23 2.35 7.71
C GLU A 115 -4.68 0.89 7.55
N LYS A 116 -5.59 0.63 6.61
CA LYS A 116 -6.08 -0.73 6.35
C LYS A 116 -5.05 -1.58 5.62
N LEU A 117 -4.25 -0.98 4.75
CA LEU A 117 -3.27 -1.70 3.93
C LEU A 117 -2.14 -2.26 4.77
N ILE A 118 -1.67 -1.53 5.77
CA ILE A 118 -0.49 -1.92 6.54
C ILE A 118 -0.58 -3.35 7.10
N PRO A 119 -1.63 -3.73 7.84
CA PRO A 119 -1.72 -5.10 8.33
C PRO A 119 -1.86 -6.13 7.20
N GLU A 120 -2.49 -5.76 6.08
CA GLU A 120 -2.62 -6.66 4.94
C GLU A 120 -1.27 -6.90 4.26
N LEU A 121 -0.41 -5.89 4.22
CA LEU A 121 0.95 -6.06 3.70
C LEU A 121 1.77 -7.02 4.57
N ASP A 122 1.66 -6.89 5.88
CA ASP A 122 2.36 -7.80 6.79
C ASP A 122 1.92 -9.26 6.59
N LYS A 123 0.62 -9.48 6.44
CA LYS A 123 0.08 -10.81 6.16
C LYS A 123 0.55 -11.35 4.82
N LEU A 124 0.56 -10.50 3.79
CA LEU A 124 1.01 -10.88 2.46
C LEU A 124 2.48 -11.27 2.46
N ILE A 125 3.33 -10.47 3.10
CA ILE A 125 4.76 -10.75 3.19
C ILE A 125 5.00 -12.12 3.85
N GLU A 126 4.28 -12.40 4.93
CA GLU A 126 4.39 -13.69 5.61
C GLU A 126 4.05 -14.85 4.68
N LYS A 127 2.98 -14.71 3.91
CA LYS A 127 2.57 -15.74 2.96
C LYS A 127 3.55 -15.90 1.81
N LEU A 128 4.09 -14.79 1.31
CA LEU A 128 5.09 -14.83 0.24
C LEU A 128 6.37 -15.53 0.71
N GLN A 129 6.78 -15.30 1.95
CA GLN A 129 7.95 -15.98 2.50
C GLN A 129 7.79 -17.48 2.56
N LYS A 130 6.56 -17.97 2.75
CA LYS A 130 6.27 -19.41 2.77
C LYS A 130 6.28 -20.06 1.39
N LEU A 131 6.24 -19.27 0.33
CA LEU A 131 6.33 -19.80 -1.05
C LEU A 131 7.75 -20.16 -1.45
N LYS A 132 8.73 -19.72 -0.70
CA LYS A 132 10.14 -20.01 -1.01
C LYS A 132 10.53 -21.42 -0.64
#